data_8b0d9ee0aa613ba76bfb1af40d3bcc42
#
_entry.id   8b0d9ee0aa613ba76bfb1af40d3bcc42
#
_cell.length_a   1.000
_cell.length_b   1.000
_cell.length_c   1.000
_cell.angle_alpha   90.00
_cell.angle_beta   90.00
_cell.angle_gamma   90.00
#
_symmetry.space_group_name_H-M   'P 1'
#
loop_
_entity.id
_entity.type
_entity.pdbx_description
1 polymer ?
#
loop_
_entity_poly.entity_id
_entity_poly.type
_entity_poly.pdbx_seq_one_letter_code
_entity_poly.pdbx_strand_id
1 'polypeptide(L)'
;MGQKTNPIGNRLGIIRGWDSNWFGGKDMATKFVQDEKIRSYLKARVHKGGIARVVIERTLKRITITIHTSRPGIIIGKGGSEVDLIREELKKLTSSDVQINIVEIRKPELDASIVAESIAKQLESRVNYRRAIKMSIQSTMRAGAQGIKVRISGRLNGADMARSEEYKDGRIPLHTFRADIDYSLQEALTVYGLIGIKCWICKGEVL
;
A
#
# COMPACT_ATOMS: atom_id res chain seq x y z
N MET A 1 -10.01 17.32 -18.74
CA MET A 1 -10.47 16.08 -18.10
C MET A 1 -10.20 16.18 -16.60
N GLY A 2 -11.23 15.98 -15.76
CA GLY A 2 -11.10 16.07 -14.30
C GLY A 2 -10.23 14.96 -13.70
N GLN A 3 -9.68 15.20 -12.51
CA GLN A 3 -8.96 14.18 -11.75
C GLN A 3 -9.95 13.13 -11.21
N LYS A 4 -9.50 11.87 -11.17
CA LYS A 4 -10.27 10.78 -10.58
C LYS A 4 -10.08 10.76 -9.07
N THR A 5 -11.16 10.64 -8.33
CA THR A 5 -11.15 10.48 -6.88
C THR A 5 -10.50 9.15 -6.48
N ASN A 6 -9.91 9.11 -5.28
CA ASN A 6 -9.35 7.88 -4.73
C ASN A 6 -10.47 6.84 -4.51
N PRO A 7 -10.41 5.66 -5.14
CA PRO A 7 -11.46 4.65 -5.04
C PRO A 7 -11.63 4.08 -3.63
N ILE A 8 -10.58 4.07 -2.81
CA ILE A 8 -10.66 3.66 -1.40
C ILE A 8 -11.49 4.67 -0.62
N GLY A 9 -11.20 5.98 -0.78
CA GLY A 9 -11.93 7.04 -0.12
C GLY A 9 -13.43 7.06 -0.45
N ASN A 10 -13.79 6.79 -1.72
CA ASN A 10 -15.19 6.72 -2.14
C ASN A 10 -15.98 5.55 -1.51
N ARG A 11 -15.30 4.53 -1.00
CA ARG A 11 -15.90 3.31 -0.45
C ARG A 11 -15.80 3.22 1.07
N LEU A 12 -15.25 4.25 1.71
CA LEU A 12 -15.24 4.35 3.17
C LEU A 12 -16.65 4.45 3.72
N GLY A 13 -16.94 3.67 4.76
CA GLY A 13 -18.27 3.59 5.37
C GLY A 13 -19.29 2.76 4.58
N ILE A 14 -18.96 2.26 3.38
CA ILE A 14 -19.81 1.38 2.57
C ILE A 14 -19.28 -0.06 2.65
N ILE A 15 -18.10 -0.32 2.08
CA ILE A 15 -17.48 -1.65 2.07
C ILE A 15 -16.13 -1.70 2.80
N ARG A 16 -15.55 -0.54 3.11
CA ARG A 16 -14.27 -0.42 3.82
C ARG A 16 -14.40 0.44 5.06
N GLY A 17 -13.69 0.02 6.13
CA GLY A 17 -13.46 0.83 7.31
C GLY A 17 -12.23 1.72 7.18
N TRP A 18 -11.97 2.49 8.22
CA TRP A 18 -10.78 3.34 8.34
C TRP A 18 -9.54 2.51 8.70
N ASP A 19 -8.38 2.96 8.27
CA ASP A 19 -7.10 2.37 8.67
C ASP A 19 -6.61 2.90 10.02
N SER A 20 -7.23 3.96 10.56
CA SER A 20 -7.02 4.47 11.91
C SER A 20 -8.35 4.48 12.64
N ASN A 21 -8.49 3.59 13.63
CA ASN A 21 -9.72 3.36 14.39
C ASN A 21 -9.57 3.89 15.81
N TRP A 22 -9.92 5.15 16.01
CA TRP A 22 -9.91 5.78 17.33
C TRP A 22 -10.79 7.04 17.34
N PHE A 23 -11.19 7.43 18.53
CA PHE A 23 -11.91 8.69 18.75
C PHE A 23 -10.95 9.75 19.29
N GLY A 24 -10.98 10.95 18.70
CA GLY A 24 -10.17 12.07 19.13
C GLY A 24 -11.03 13.27 19.45
N GLY A 25 -10.96 13.77 20.68
CA GLY A 25 -11.53 15.06 21.04
C GLY A 25 -10.56 16.20 20.66
N LYS A 26 -10.16 17.01 21.66
CA LYS A 26 -9.23 18.15 21.46
C LYS A 26 -7.85 17.72 20.92
N ASP A 27 -7.43 16.47 21.19
CA ASP A 27 -6.10 15.93 20.80
C ASP A 27 -6.09 15.27 19.43
N MET A 28 -7.15 15.43 18.63
CA MET A 28 -7.26 14.77 17.31
C MET A 28 -6.09 15.10 16.39
N ALA A 29 -5.68 16.37 16.32
CA ALA A 29 -4.60 16.82 15.44
C ALA A 29 -3.26 16.17 15.81
N THR A 30 -2.93 16.12 17.10
CA THR A 30 -1.68 15.52 17.60
C THR A 30 -1.62 14.01 17.34
N LYS A 31 -2.74 13.30 17.56
CA LYS A 31 -2.87 11.87 17.30
C LYS A 31 -2.74 11.55 15.81
N PHE A 32 -3.35 12.37 14.95
CA PHE A 32 -3.25 12.21 13.50
C PHE A 32 -1.81 12.36 12.99
N VAL A 33 -1.10 13.39 13.46
CA VAL A 33 0.32 13.58 13.11
C VAL A 33 1.19 12.42 13.61
N GLN A 34 0.88 11.89 14.80
CA GLN A 34 1.58 10.70 15.31
C GLN A 34 1.32 9.46 14.44
N ASP A 35 0.08 9.23 13.98
CA ASP A 35 -0.23 8.10 13.11
C ASP A 35 0.52 8.18 11.78
N GLU A 36 0.63 9.37 11.20
CA GLU A 36 1.40 9.57 9.97
C GLU A 36 2.91 9.33 10.19
N LYS A 37 3.46 9.77 11.32
CA LYS A 37 4.85 9.46 11.70
C LYS A 37 5.07 7.95 11.85
N ILE A 38 4.13 7.23 12.49
CA ILE A 38 4.20 5.77 12.63
C ILE A 38 4.20 5.09 11.25
N ARG A 39 3.30 5.49 10.35
CA ARG A 39 3.20 4.92 8.99
C ARG A 39 4.47 5.17 8.18
N SER A 40 4.97 6.38 8.20
CA SER A 40 6.20 6.79 7.49
C SER A 40 7.42 6.05 8.03
N TYR A 41 7.54 5.93 9.36
CA TYR A 41 8.60 5.16 10.01
C TYR A 41 8.57 3.69 9.60
N LEU A 42 7.39 3.03 9.66
CA LEU A 42 7.26 1.62 9.29
C LEU A 42 7.58 1.38 7.81
N LYS A 43 7.16 2.26 6.91
CA LYS A 43 7.51 2.17 5.48
C LYS A 43 9.02 2.27 5.25
N ALA A 44 9.69 3.18 5.94
CA ALA A 44 11.13 3.37 5.81
C ALA A 44 11.92 2.19 6.41
N ARG A 45 11.52 1.72 7.60
CA ARG A 45 12.22 0.65 8.33
C ARG A 45 12.06 -0.72 7.68
N VAL A 46 10.89 -1.01 7.13
CA VAL A 46 10.49 -2.34 6.64
C VAL A 46 10.24 -2.37 5.13
N HIS A 47 11.00 -1.59 4.37
CA HIS A 47 10.82 -1.47 2.92
C HIS A 47 10.96 -2.80 2.14
N LYS A 48 11.62 -3.83 2.70
CA LYS A 48 11.72 -5.18 2.11
C LYS A 48 10.56 -6.10 2.49
N GLY A 49 9.76 -5.74 3.48
CA GLY A 49 8.69 -6.58 4.04
C GLY A 49 7.44 -6.67 3.17
N GLY A 50 7.27 -5.82 2.17
CA GLY A 50 6.05 -5.79 1.36
C GLY A 50 4.82 -5.46 2.22
N ILE A 51 4.81 -4.27 2.83
CA ILE A 51 3.69 -3.80 3.65
C ILE A 51 2.54 -3.41 2.73
N ALA A 52 1.40 -4.04 2.90
CA ALA A 52 0.18 -3.69 2.18
C ALA A 52 -0.55 -2.53 2.88
N ARG A 53 -0.79 -2.70 4.17
CA ARG A 53 -1.61 -1.78 4.96
C ARG A 53 -1.19 -1.81 6.42
N VAL A 54 -1.30 -0.66 7.10
CA VAL A 54 -1.06 -0.52 8.54
C VAL A 54 -2.35 0.00 9.17
N VAL A 55 -2.96 -0.80 10.03
CA VAL A 55 -4.16 -0.43 10.81
C VAL A 55 -3.70 -0.02 12.21
N ILE A 56 -4.18 1.14 12.66
CA ILE A 56 -3.82 1.71 13.97
C ILE A 56 -5.09 1.85 14.80
N GLU A 57 -5.11 1.17 15.93
CA GLU A 57 -6.18 1.25 16.92
C GLU A 57 -5.63 1.88 18.20
N ARG A 58 -6.32 2.90 18.70
CA ARG A 58 -5.91 3.58 19.92
C ARG A 58 -6.96 3.42 21.01
N THR A 59 -6.51 2.95 22.15
CA THR A 59 -7.24 2.99 23.41
C THR A 59 -6.65 4.08 24.31
N LEU A 60 -7.22 4.30 25.46
CA LEU A 60 -6.74 5.33 26.42
C LEU A 60 -5.27 5.12 26.86
N LYS A 61 -4.81 3.87 26.94
CA LYS A 61 -3.48 3.54 27.49
C LYS A 61 -2.53 2.89 26.47
N ARG A 62 -3.05 2.37 25.34
CA ARG A 62 -2.29 1.53 24.42
C ARG A 62 -2.60 1.87 22.96
N ILE A 63 -1.58 1.77 22.14
CA ILE A 63 -1.69 1.84 20.68
C ILE A 63 -1.44 0.43 20.13
N THR A 64 -2.42 -0.14 19.44
CA THR A 64 -2.28 -1.42 18.73
C THR A 64 -2.06 -1.14 17.26
N ILE A 65 -0.95 -1.62 16.72
CA ILE A 65 -0.56 -1.45 15.32
C ILE A 65 -0.61 -2.82 14.65
N THR A 66 -1.55 -3.00 13.73
CA THR A 66 -1.66 -4.23 12.95
C THR A 66 -1.05 -4.00 11.57
N ILE A 67 0.01 -4.74 11.28
CA ILE A 67 0.77 -4.65 10.01
C ILE A 67 0.36 -5.82 9.12
N HIS A 68 -0.27 -5.51 7.98
CA HIS A 68 -0.56 -6.51 6.95
C HIS A 68 0.61 -6.58 5.97
N THR A 69 1.22 -7.75 5.84
CA THR A 69 2.44 -7.95 5.05
C THR A 69 2.41 -9.25 4.26
N SER A 70 3.13 -9.27 3.14
CA SER A 70 3.36 -10.49 2.37
C SER A 70 4.53 -11.34 2.92
N ARG A 71 5.40 -10.76 3.75
CA ARG A 71 6.61 -11.44 4.26
C ARG A 71 6.77 -11.20 5.75
N PRO A 72 5.97 -11.87 6.59
CA PRO A 72 5.99 -11.66 8.05
C PRO A 72 7.36 -11.98 8.67
N GLY A 73 8.08 -12.96 8.14
CA GLY A 73 9.39 -13.35 8.66
C GLY A 73 10.44 -12.23 8.66
N ILE A 74 10.37 -11.29 7.70
CA ILE A 74 11.29 -10.15 7.65
C ILE A 74 11.01 -9.14 8.77
N ILE A 75 9.74 -8.98 9.13
CA ILE A 75 9.32 -8.05 10.19
C ILE A 75 9.56 -8.67 11.56
N ILE A 76 9.30 -9.97 11.71
CA ILE A 76 9.49 -10.69 12.97
C ILE A 76 10.98 -10.81 13.31
N GLY A 77 11.81 -11.10 12.31
CA GLY A 77 13.24 -11.34 12.50
C GLY A 77 13.52 -12.67 13.22
N LYS A 78 14.78 -12.90 13.55
CA LYS A 78 15.19 -14.10 14.27
C LYS A 78 14.74 -14.03 15.73
N GLY A 79 13.86 -14.96 16.14
CA GLY A 79 13.36 -15.02 17.52
C GLY A 79 12.52 -13.80 17.97
N GLY A 80 12.02 -12.97 17.04
CA GLY A 80 11.22 -11.78 17.39
C GLY A 80 12.02 -10.51 17.67
N SER A 81 13.34 -10.54 17.52
CA SER A 81 14.22 -9.42 17.85
C SER A 81 13.89 -8.13 17.11
N GLU A 82 13.53 -8.23 15.82
CA GLU A 82 13.20 -7.04 15.02
C GLU A 82 11.88 -6.39 15.47
N VAL A 83 10.88 -7.18 15.84
CA VAL A 83 9.61 -6.65 16.37
C VAL A 83 9.82 -5.91 17.68
N ASP A 84 10.67 -6.45 18.57
CA ASP A 84 10.95 -5.81 19.85
C ASP A 84 11.70 -4.49 19.66
N LEU A 85 12.67 -4.43 18.75
CA LEU A 85 13.34 -3.18 18.36
C LEU A 85 12.35 -2.16 17.79
N ILE A 86 11.49 -2.57 16.86
CA ILE A 86 10.47 -1.69 16.28
C ILE A 86 9.51 -1.18 17.37
N ARG A 87 9.12 -2.03 18.31
CA ARG A 87 8.27 -1.66 19.46
C ARG A 87 8.93 -0.58 20.32
N GLU A 88 10.22 -0.74 20.67
CA GLU A 88 10.95 0.23 21.46
C GLU A 88 11.10 1.58 20.73
N GLU A 89 11.43 1.56 19.45
CA GLU A 89 11.55 2.76 18.63
C GLU A 89 10.21 3.50 18.49
N LEU A 90 9.10 2.77 18.27
CA LEU A 90 7.76 3.34 18.23
C LEU A 90 7.32 3.88 19.60
N LYS A 91 7.69 3.24 20.68
CA LYS A 91 7.41 3.72 22.03
C LYS A 91 8.10 5.07 22.31
N LYS A 92 9.33 5.25 21.81
CA LYS A 92 10.03 6.55 21.89
C LYS A 92 9.33 7.64 21.05
N LEU A 93 8.76 7.27 19.89
CA LEU A 93 8.05 8.23 19.01
C LEU A 93 6.68 8.65 19.56
N THR A 94 5.96 7.75 20.23
CA THR A 94 4.57 7.97 20.64
C THR A 94 4.38 8.27 22.11
N SER A 95 5.41 8.03 22.96
CA SER A 95 5.35 8.15 24.42
C SER A 95 4.22 7.32 25.06
N SER A 96 3.71 6.32 24.35
CA SER A 96 2.61 5.44 24.77
C SER A 96 3.04 3.99 24.67
N ASP A 97 2.32 3.09 25.33
CA ASP A 97 2.58 1.66 25.21
C ASP A 97 2.10 1.17 23.81
N VAL A 98 2.99 0.47 23.09
CA VAL A 98 2.74 0.01 21.72
C VAL A 98 2.71 -1.51 21.67
N GLN A 99 1.64 -2.05 21.09
CA GLN A 99 1.52 -3.46 20.74
C GLN A 99 1.55 -3.60 19.23
N ILE A 100 2.34 -4.53 18.70
CA ILE A 100 2.45 -4.80 17.28
C ILE A 100 1.85 -6.17 16.99
N ASN A 101 0.89 -6.22 16.07
CA ASN A 101 0.32 -7.44 15.53
C ASN A 101 0.73 -7.55 14.06
N ILE A 102 1.12 -8.75 13.62
CA ILE A 102 1.53 -9.00 12.25
C ILE A 102 0.55 -9.98 11.64
N VAL A 103 -0.04 -9.59 10.52
CA VAL A 103 -1.00 -10.40 9.77
C VAL A 103 -0.42 -10.70 8.39
N GLU A 104 -0.34 -11.98 8.06
CA GLU A 104 0.11 -12.43 6.75
C GLU A 104 -0.99 -12.30 5.71
N ILE A 105 -0.59 -11.82 4.52
CA ILE A 105 -1.45 -11.76 3.34
C ILE A 105 -1.23 -13.00 2.50
N ARG A 106 -2.22 -13.88 2.44
CA ARG A 106 -2.16 -15.16 1.71
C ARG A 106 -1.98 -14.99 0.20
N LYS A 107 -2.56 -13.94 -0.40
CA LYS A 107 -2.52 -13.66 -1.84
C LYS A 107 -2.01 -12.24 -2.08
N PRO A 108 -0.70 -12.00 -2.05
CA PRO A 108 -0.11 -10.68 -2.22
C PRO A 108 -0.36 -10.07 -3.60
N GLU A 109 -0.62 -10.90 -4.62
CA GLU A 109 -0.92 -10.46 -5.98
C GLU A 109 -2.29 -9.75 -6.11
N LEU A 110 -3.17 -9.89 -5.11
CA LEU A 110 -4.47 -9.21 -5.05
C LEU A 110 -4.41 -7.88 -4.28
N ASP A 111 -3.25 -7.49 -3.78
CA ASP A 111 -3.06 -6.25 -3.05
C ASP A 111 -2.37 -5.20 -3.92
N ALA A 112 -3.04 -4.07 -4.13
CA ALA A 112 -2.55 -3.02 -5.02
C ALA A 112 -1.24 -2.39 -4.53
N SER A 113 -1.02 -2.31 -3.20
CA SER A 113 0.20 -1.74 -2.63
C SER A 113 1.42 -2.61 -2.94
N ILE A 114 1.29 -3.92 -2.72
CA ILE A 114 2.37 -4.90 -2.95
C ILE A 114 2.70 -4.99 -4.44
N VAL A 115 1.67 -5.04 -5.30
CA VAL A 115 1.86 -5.10 -6.77
C VAL A 115 2.55 -3.83 -7.27
N ALA A 116 2.10 -2.65 -6.85
CA ALA A 116 2.70 -1.38 -7.25
C ALA A 116 4.15 -1.26 -6.77
N GLU A 117 4.45 -1.68 -5.52
CA GLU A 117 5.81 -1.72 -4.99
C GLU A 117 6.71 -2.69 -5.76
N SER A 118 6.19 -3.86 -6.15
CA SER A 118 6.92 -4.83 -6.98
C SER A 118 7.28 -4.25 -8.34
N ILE A 119 6.34 -3.53 -8.99
CA ILE A 119 6.61 -2.84 -10.25
C ILE A 119 7.67 -1.75 -10.04
N ALA A 120 7.57 -0.95 -8.97
CA ALA A 120 8.54 0.10 -8.66
C ALA A 120 9.96 -0.46 -8.53
N LYS A 121 10.14 -1.51 -7.73
CA LYS A 121 11.43 -2.20 -7.56
C LYS A 121 12.00 -2.76 -8.87
N GLN A 122 11.15 -3.29 -9.75
CA GLN A 122 11.59 -3.76 -11.07
C GLN A 122 12.06 -2.61 -11.97
N LEU A 123 11.39 -1.45 -11.92
CA LEU A 123 11.80 -0.27 -12.68
C LEU A 123 13.11 0.31 -12.14
N GLU A 124 13.31 0.36 -10.85
CA GLU A 124 14.57 0.76 -10.21
C GLU A 124 15.74 -0.17 -10.60
N SER A 125 15.44 -1.47 -10.76
CA SER A 125 16.37 -2.48 -11.27
C SER A 125 16.55 -2.45 -12.80
N ARG A 126 16.08 -1.38 -13.47
CA ARG A 126 16.20 -1.15 -14.92
C ARG A 126 15.50 -2.19 -15.80
N VAL A 127 14.51 -2.90 -15.28
CA VAL A 127 13.66 -3.78 -16.10
C VAL A 127 12.78 -2.93 -17.00
N ASN A 128 12.58 -3.36 -18.25
CA ASN A 128 11.69 -2.67 -19.17
C ASN A 128 10.25 -2.60 -18.59
N TYR A 129 9.69 -1.40 -18.51
CA TYR A 129 8.39 -1.15 -17.90
C TYR A 129 7.27 -1.98 -18.52
N ARG A 130 7.28 -2.20 -19.85
CA ARG A 130 6.26 -3.02 -20.52
C ARG A 130 6.29 -4.47 -20.03
N ARG A 131 7.49 -5.02 -19.83
CA ARG A 131 7.67 -6.39 -19.32
C ARG A 131 7.22 -6.47 -17.86
N ALA A 132 7.63 -5.52 -17.02
CA ALA A 132 7.26 -5.47 -15.61
C ALA A 132 5.73 -5.42 -15.43
N ILE A 133 5.05 -4.54 -16.17
CA ILE A 133 3.60 -4.40 -16.10
C ILE A 133 2.90 -5.66 -16.60
N LYS A 134 3.31 -6.21 -17.75
CA LYS A 134 2.68 -7.39 -18.32
C LYS A 134 2.78 -8.59 -17.37
N MET A 135 3.93 -8.79 -16.74
CA MET A 135 4.12 -9.85 -15.74
C MET A 135 3.22 -9.65 -14.52
N SER A 136 3.15 -8.41 -14.00
CA SER A 136 2.30 -8.10 -12.84
C SER A 136 0.82 -8.29 -13.14
N ILE A 137 0.34 -7.83 -14.31
CA ILE A 137 -1.04 -8.03 -14.74
C ILE A 137 -1.36 -9.53 -14.83
N GLN A 138 -0.49 -10.30 -15.48
CA GLN A 138 -0.69 -11.74 -15.65
C GLN A 138 -0.71 -12.48 -14.32
N SER A 139 0.17 -12.11 -13.36
CA SER A 139 0.19 -12.69 -12.02
C SER A 139 -1.09 -12.39 -11.25
N THR A 140 -1.54 -11.12 -11.26
CA THR A 140 -2.76 -10.70 -10.58
C THR A 140 -4.02 -11.37 -11.15
N MET A 141 -4.11 -11.50 -12.47
CA MET A 141 -5.25 -12.20 -13.10
C MET A 141 -5.25 -13.70 -12.77
N ARG A 142 -4.08 -14.35 -12.72
CA ARG A 142 -3.95 -15.75 -12.27
C ARG A 142 -4.33 -15.95 -10.80
N ALA A 143 -4.08 -14.96 -9.95
CA ALA A 143 -4.46 -14.99 -8.55
C ALA A 143 -5.98 -14.88 -8.32
N GLY A 144 -6.75 -14.57 -9.38
CA GLY A 144 -8.20 -14.52 -9.37
C GLY A 144 -8.80 -13.12 -9.25
N ALA A 145 -8.06 -12.06 -9.62
CA ALA A 145 -8.64 -10.72 -9.74
C ALA A 145 -9.65 -10.66 -10.90
N GLN A 146 -10.75 -9.92 -10.73
CA GLN A 146 -11.69 -9.65 -11.82
C GLN A 146 -11.14 -8.65 -12.85
N GLY A 147 -10.20 -7.84 -12.44
CA GLY A 147 -9.53 -6.91 -13.34
C GLY A 147 -8.41 -6.13 -12.64
N ILE A 148 -7.45 -5.71 -13.45
CA ILE A 148 -6.35 -4.87 -13.03
C ILE A 148 -6.12 -3.74 -14.04
N LYS A 149 -5.74 -2.58 -13.50
CA LYS A 149 -5.33 -1.41 -14.28
C LYS A 149 -4.07 -0.83 -13.67
N VAL A 150 -3.06 -0.67 -14.48
CA VAL A 150 -1.81 -0.03 -14.09
C VAL A 150 -1.57 1.17 -14.99
N ARG A 151 -1.29 2.32 -14.38
CA ARG A 151 -0.89 3.52 -15.09
C ARG A 151 0.48 3.95 -14.59
N ILE A 152 1.39 4.16 -15.52
CA ILE A 152 2.71 4.71 -15.25
C ILE A 152 2.86 6.06 -15.93
N SER A 153 3.57 6.97 -15.24
CA SER A 153 3.77 8.35 -15.69
C SER A 153 5.20 8.79 -15.35
N GLY A 154 5.88 9.37 -16.32
CA GLY A 154 7.25 9.83 -16.16
C GLY A 154 8.08 9.67 -17.43
N ARG A 155 9.40 9.71 -17.28
CA ARG A 155 10.37 9.48 -18.39
C ARG A 155 10.56 7.99 -18.63
N LEU A 156 9.61 7.39 -19.36
CA LEU A 156 9.59 5.95 -19.59
C LEU A 156 10.77 5.52 -20.47
N ASN A 157 11.56 4.54 -19.99
CA ASN A 157 12.82 4.09 -20.58
C ASN A 157 13.85 5.22 -20.84
N GLY A 158 13.81 6.27 -20.05
CA GLY A 158 14.75 7.39 -20.19
C GLY A 158 14.43 8.37 -21.31
N ALA A 159 13.22 8.32 -21.90
CA ALA A 159 12.79 9.28 -22.90
C ALA A 159 12.86 10.72 -22.39
N ASP A 160 13.27 11.68 -23.24
CA ASP A 160 13.41 13.08 -22.84
C ASP A 160 12.06 13.69 -22.44
N MET A 161 11.01 13.38 -23.16
CA MET A 161 9.67 13.83 -22.83
C MET A 161 8.96 12.81 -21.94
N ALA A 162 8.43 13.29 -20.82
CA ALA A 162 7.57 12.49 -19.95
C ALA A 162 6.25 12.15 -20.63
N ARG A 163 5.80 10.92 -20.46
CA ARG A 163 4.49 10.48 -20.96
C ARG A 163 3.81 9.55 -19.96
N SER A 164 2.52 9.36 -20.15
CA SER A 164 1.72 8.43 -19.35
C SER A 164 1.21 7.30 -20.23
N GLU A 165 1.43 6.07 -19.80
CA GLU A 165 0.87 4.88 -20.44
C GLU A 165 -0.03 4.13 -19.45
N GLU A 166 -1.09 3.53 -19.97
CA GLU A 166 -2.09 2.83 -19.17
C GLU A 166 -2.33 1.45 -19.78
N TYR A 167 -2.28 0.44 -18.92
CA TYR A 167 -2.54 -0.96 -19.26
C TYR A 167 -3.69 -1.46 -18.40
N LYS A 168 -4.65 -2.14 -19.03
CA LYS A 168 -5.84 -2.65 -18.36
C LYS A 168 -6.13 -4.05 -18.85
N ASP A 169 -6.53 -4.92 -17.93
CA ASP A 169 -7.06 -6.24 -18.21
C ASP A 169 -8.26 -6.51 -17.29
N GLY A 170 -9.30 -7.14 -17.83
CA GLY A 170 -10.53 -7.42 -17.10
C GLY A 170 -11.41 -6.20 -16.80
N ARG A 171 -12.27 -6.35 -15.79
CA ARG A 171 -13.33 -5.39 -15.43
C ARG A 171 -12.93 -4.58 -14.19
N ILE A 172 -13.04 -3.24 -14.28
CA ILE A 172 -12.78 -2.32 -13.17
C ILE A 172 -13.89 -1.26 -13.11
N PRO A 173 -14.99 -1.56 -12.41
CA PRO A 173 -16.15 -0.67 -12.34
C PRO A 173 -15.92 0.42 -11.26
N LEU A 174 -15.22 1.50 -11.59
CA LEU A 174 -14.89 2.57 -10.65
C LEU A 174 -16.12 3.30 -10.08
N HIS A 175 -17.23 3.34 -10.83
CA HIS A 175 -18.47 3.99 -10.41
C HIS A 175 -19.37 3.12 -9.53
N THR A 176 -19.13 1.81 -9.46
CA THR A 176 -19.88 0.88 -8.64
C THR A 176 -19.32 0.85 -7.21
N PHE A 177 -20.05 1.37 -6.23
CA PHE A 177 -19.58 1.46 -4.84
C PHE A 177 -19.46 0.11 -4.15
N ARG A 178 -20.29 -0.87 -4.52
CA ARG A 178 -20.22 -2.24 -3.99
C ARG A 178 -19.03 -3.06 -4.54
N ALA A 179 -18.33 -2.56 -5.57
CA ALA A 179 -17.14 -3.23 -6.09
C ALA A 179 -15.94 -2.97 -5.17
N ASP A 180 -15.30 -4.05 -4.69
CA ASP A 180 -14.06 -3.94 -3.90
C ASP A 180 -12.88 -3.67 -4.82
N ILE A 181 -12.51 -2.39 -4.90
CA ILE A 181 -11.38 -1.92 -5.69
C ILE A 181 -10.29 -1.45 -4.73
N ASP A 182 -9.17 -2.13 -4.82
CA ASP A 182 -7.95 -1.74 -4.13
C ASP A 182 -7.14 -0.78 -5.00
N TYR A 183 -6.44 0.18 -4.36
CA TYR A 183 -5.71 1.23 -5.06
C TYR A 183 -4.42 1.56 -4.33
N SER A 184 -3.35 1.74 -5.09
CA SER A 184 -2.10 2.25 -4.56
C SER A 184 -1.39 3.16 -5.54
N LEU A 185 -0.72 4.17 -5.00
CA LEU A 185 0.24 5.03 -5.68
C LEU A 185 1.62 4.71 -5.10
N GLN A 186 2.58 4.39 -5.97
CA GLN A 186 3.98 4.20 -5.62
C GLN A 186 4.86 5.01 -6.58
N GLU A 187 6.02 5.38 -6.09
CA GLU A 187 7.02 6.11 -6.85
C GLU A 187 8.28 5.26 -6.98
N ALA A 188 8.80 5.16 -8.19
CA ALA A 188 10.07 4.51 -8.47
C ALA A 188 11.13 5.57 -8.74
N LEU A 189 12.22 5.55 -7.97
CA LEU A 189 13.35 6.44 -8.16
C LEU A 189 14.31 5.84 -9.17
N THR A 190 14.30 6.35 -10.41
CA THR A 190 15.18 5.91 -11.47
C THR A 190 16.30 6.92 -11.71
N VAL A 191 17.35 6.51 -12.44
CA VAL A 191 18.45 7.40 -12.84
C VAL A 191 17.96 8.61 -13.65
N TYR A 192 16.83 8.49 -14.35
CA TYR A 192 16.25 9.54 -15.18
C TYR A 192 15.19 10.39 -14.43
N GLY A 193 14.97 10.14 -13.15
CA GLY A 193 13.97 10.82 -12.32
C GLY A 193 12.90 9.90 -11.77
N LEU A 194 11.87 10.50 -11.17
CA LEU A 194 10.76 9.77 -10.56
C LEU A 194 9.76 9.28 -11.62
N ILE A 195 9.33 8.04 -11.47
CA ILE A 195 8.23 7.44 -12.24
C ILE A 195 7.09 7.13 -11.28
N GLY A 196 5.93 7.74 -11.49
CA GLY A 196 4.73 7.47 -10.72
C GLY A 196 3.97 6.26 -11.26
N ILE A 197 3.62 5.34 -10.35
CA ILE A 197 2.89 4.10 -10.65
C ILE A 197 1.58 4.13 -9.90
N LYS A 198 0.46 4.06 -10.61
CA LYS A 198 -0.88 3.92 -10.04
C LYS A 198 -1.43 2.54 -10.40
N CYS A 199 -1.84 1.79 -9.39
CA CYS A 199 -2.39 0.45 -9.55
C CYS A 199 -3.81 0.39 -9.00
N TRP A 200 -4.75 -0.19 -9.75
CA TRP A 200 -6.11 -0.50 -9.34
C TRP A 200 -6.35 -1.99 -9.54
N ILE A 201 -6.84 -2.67 -8.53
CA ILE A 201 -7.18 -4.10 -8.58
C ILE A 201 -8.62 -4.27 -8.14
N CYS A 202 -9.44 -4.87 -8.99
CA CYS A 202 -10.81 -5.25 -8.67
C CYS A 202 -10.83 -6.69 -8.14
N LYS A 203 -11.19 -6.86 -6.87
CA LYS A 203 -11.29 -8.19 -6.22
C LYS A 203 -12.64 -8.86 -6.47
N GLY A 204 -13.67 -8.06 -6.73
CA GLY A 204 -15.04 -8.53 -6.92
C GLY A 204 -16.06 -7.52 -6.45
N GLU A 205 -17.33 -7.94 -6.37
CA GLU A 205 -18.42 -7.17 -5.79
C GLU A 205 -18.82 -7.77 -4.45
N VAL A 206 -19.04 -6.93 -3.45
CA VAL A 206 -19.58 -7.32 -2.15
C VAL A 206 -21.10 -7.18 -2.24
N LEU A 207 -21.81 -8.28 -2.05
CA LEU A 207 -23.28 -8.37 -2.05
C LEU A 207 -23.80 -8.33 -0.63
#